data_dffede6b4a4d9e1a4b2ab494d706e0d2
#
_entry.id   dffede6b4a4d9e1a4b2ab494d706e0d2
#
_cell.length_a   1.000
_cell.length_b   1.000
_cell.length_c   1.000
_cell.angle_alpha   90.00
_cell.angle_beta   90.00
_cell.angle_gamma   90.00
#
_symmetry.space_group_name_H-M   'P 1'
#
loop_
_entity.id
_entity.type
_entity.pdbx_description
1 polymer ?
#
loop_
_entity_poly.entity_id
_entity_poly.type
_entity_poly.pdbx_seq_one_letter_code
_entity_poly.pdbx_strand_id
1 'polypeptide(L)'
;MAQNEYAVRLEHVTKTFGTVVANKDVSLGVRRGEILALLGENGSGKTTLMNMIAGIYFPDEGEIYVGDEAVTIRSPRDALDLGIGMIHQHFKLVDVFSATENIALSMGGKDKFDLKRVHDKARAICEKYEFNLDLNQKVYEMSVSQKQTLEIVKVLYRGADILILDEPTAVLTPQETEKLFSVIRNMKADGKAVIIITHKLHEVLSISDRVAILRKGEYVGDIATKDADEAKLTEMMVGEKVELNIERPEPVDPVKRLELSHLTVRSAEGITVLDDASFTVYGGEILGIAGISGNGQKELLEAIAGLQPTESGASIEYFAPDADTPVQLVGKSPKAIREAGIH
;
A
#
# COMPACT_ATOMS: atom_id res chain seq x y z
N MET A 1 -7.21 -24.77 -30.92
CA MET A 1 -6.27 -23.64 -30.69
C MET A 1 -6.03 -23.60 -29.21
N ALA A 2 -4.81 -23.81 -28.74
CA ALA A 2 -4.49 -23.67 -27.32
C ALA A 2 -4.84 -22.23 -26.91
N GLN A 3 -5.72 -22.07 -25.93
CA GLN A 3 -6.00 -20.76 -25.36
C GLN A 3 -4.70 -20.25 -24.76
N ASN A 4 -4.33 -19.01 -25.10
CA ASN A 4 -3.20 -18.28 -24.55
C ASN A 4 -3.24 -18.37 -23.02
N GLU A 5 -2.40 -19.19 -22.41
CA GLU A 5 -2.43 -19.47 -20.98
C GLU A 5 -2.03 -18.24 -20.16
N TYR A 6 -1.06 -17.45 -20.64
CA TYR A 6 -0.55 -16.28 -19.95
C TYR A 6 -1.11 -14.98 -20.52
N ALA A 7 -1.49 -14.08 -19.64
CA ALA A 7 -1.84 -12.72 -20.01
C ALA A 7 -0.55 -11.88 -20.22
N VAL A 8 0.41 -12.02 -19.29
CA VAL A 8 1.73 -11.42 -19.39
C VAL A 8 2.78 -12.40 -18.89
N ARG A 9 3.96 -12.41 -19.51
CA ARG A 9 5.09 -13.24 -19.13
C ARG A 9 6.40 -12.49 -19.32
N LEU A 10 7.28 -12.61 -18.35
CA LEU A 10 8.64 -12.11 -18.34
C LEU A 10 9.59 -13.29 -18.50
N GLU A 11 10.60 -13.15 -19.34
CA GLU A 11 11.65 -14.15 -19.52
C GLU A 11 13.02 -13.51 -19.36
N HIS A 12 13.77 -14.00 -18.37
CA HIS A 12 15.15 -13.61 -18.07
C HIS A 12 15.34 -12.09 -17.91
N VAL A 13 14.34 -11.39 -17.33
CA VAL A 13 14.34 -9.93 -17.24
C VAL A 13 15.30 -9.45 -16.17
N THR A 14 16.23 -8.59 -16.58
CA THR A 14 17.22 -7.94 -15.70
C THR A 14 17.08 -6.42 -15.78
N LYS A 15 17.21 -5.75 -14.62
CA LYS A 15 17.24 -4.30 -14.51
C LYS A 15 18.26 -3.82 -13.51
N THR A 16 19.12 -2.91 -13.97
CA THR A 16 20.18 -2.29 -13.17
C THR A 16 20.03 -0.77 -13.11
N PHE A 17 20.44 -0.18 -11.99
CA PHE A 17 20.53 1.27 -11.80
C PHE A 17 21.94 1.59 -11.28
N GLY A 18 22.84 1.96 -12.17
CA GLY A 18 24.25 2.14 -11.84
C GLY A 18 24.87 0.83 -11.32
N THR A 19 25.26 0.80 -10.05
CA THR A 19 25.84 -0.40 -9.41
C THR A 19 24.80 -1.31 -8.73
N VAL A 20 23.54 -0.89 -8.69
CA VAL A 20 22.46 -1.63 -8.02
C VAL A 20 21.72 -2.48 -9.03
N VAL A 21 21.72 -3.79 -8.87
CA VAL A 21 20.90 -4.73 -9.63
C VAL A 21 19.55 -4.86 -8.92
N ALA A 22 18.53 -4.21 -9.48
CA ALA A 22 17.19 -4.18 -8.90
C ALA A 22 16.40 -5.46 -9.19
N ASN A 23 16.57 -6.01 -10.39
CA ASN A 23 16.05 -7.32 -10.79
C ASN A 23 17.13 -8.06 -11.58
N LYS A 24 17.27 -9.36 -11.34
CA LYS A 24 18.27 -10.20 -11.98
C LYS A 24 17.64 -11.50 -12.46
N ASP A 25 17.66 -11.71 -13.76
CA ASP A 25 17.24 -12.95 -14.41
C ASP A 25 15.84 -13.43 -13.98
N VAL A 26 14.86 -12.50 -13.90
CA VAL A 26 13.52 -12.79 -13.42
C VAL A 26 12.67 -13.36 -14.54
N SER A 27 12.16 -14.59 -14.35
CA SER A 27 11.17 -15.21 -15.21
C SER A 27 9.87 -15.48 -14.43
N LEU A 28 8.78 -14.82 -14.84
CA LEU A 28 7.50 -14.86 -14.16
C LEU A 28 6.35 -14.72 -15.16
N GLY A 29 5.32 -15.54 -15.04
CA GLY A 29 4.11 -15.43 -15.86
C GLY A 29 2.86 -15.27 -15.01
N VAL A 30 1.88 -14.53 -15.54
CA VAL A 30 0.54 -14.34 -14.95
C VAL A 30 -0.49 -14.82 -15.94
N ARG A 31 -1.37 -15.71 -15.49
CA ARG A 31 -2.39 -16.33 -16.34
C ARG A 31 -3.61 -15.42 -16.51
N ARG A 32 -4.38 -15.67 -17.57
CA ARG A 32 -5.69 -15.02 -17.71
C ARG A 32 -6.64 -15.51 -16.62
N GLY A 33 -7.41 -14.59 -16.04
CA GLY A 33 -8.32 -14.93 -14.94
C GLY A 33 -7.60 -15.38 -13.66
N GLU A 34 -6.35 -14.96 -13.45
CA GLU A 34 -5.56 -15.23 -12.26
C GLU A 34 -5.37 -13.97 -11.44
N ILE A 35 -5.41 -14.12 -10.13
CA ILE A 35 -4.93 -13.12 -9.18
C ILE A 35 -3.58 -13.61 -8.65
N LEU A 36 -2.50 -12.99 -9.10
CA LEU A 36 -1.15 -13.25 -8.63
C LEU A 36 -0.77 -12.24 -7.55
N ALA A 37 -0.39 -12.72 -6.36
CA ALA A 37 0.26 -11.87 -5.38
C ALA A 37 1.78 -11.89 -5.59
N LEU A 38 2.40 -10.70 -5.59
CA LEU A 38 3.86 -10.55 -5.65
C LEU A 38 4.38 -10.10 -4.30
N LEU A 39 5.05 -10.98 -3.59
CA LEU A 39 5.62 -10.77 -2.27
C LEU A 39 7.14 -10.57 -2.29
N GLY A 40 7.66 -10.02 -1.20
CA GLY A 40 9.08 -9.83 -0.94
C GLY A 40 9.31 -8.68 0.02
N GLU A 41 10.48 -8.60 0.62
CA GLU A 41 10.87 -7.51 1.51
C GLU A 41 10.91 -6.16 0.78
N ASN A 42 10.96 -5.07 1.53
CA ASN A 42 11.18 -3.75 0.96
C ASN A 42 12.56 -3.72 0.26
N GLY A 43 12.57 -3.18 -0.98
CA GLY A 43 13.78 -3.20 -1.80
C GLY A 43 14.06 -4.51 -2.56
N SER A 44 13.17 -5.51 -2.50
CA SER A 44 13.35 -6.78 -3.24
C SER A 44 13.12 -6.68 -4.75
N GLY A 45 12.80 -5.49 -5.30
CA GLY A 45 12.64 -5.29 -6.73
C GLY A 45 11.21 -5.39 -7.27
N LYS A 46 10.18 -5.61 -6.43
CA LYS A 46 8.77 -5.77 -6.86
C LYS A 46 8.26 -4.60 -7.70
N THR A 47 8.35 -3.39 -7.15
CA THR A 47 7.89 -2.17 -7.84
C THR A 47 8.71 -1.92 -9.11
N THR A 48 10.01 -2.22 -9.12
CA THR A 48 10.85 -2.12 -10.32
C THR A 48 10.38 -3.07 -11.41
N LEU A 49 10.11 -4.33 -11.05
CA LEU A 49 9.61 -5.35 -11.98
C LEU A 49 8.27 -4.93 -12.61
N MET A 50 7.34 -4.46 -11.78
CA MET A 50 6.04 -4.00 -12.26
C MET A 50 6.13 -2.72 -13.07
N ASN A 51 7.03 -1.82 -12.74
CA ASN A 51 7.28 -0.61 -13.52
C ASN A 51 7.87 -0.92 -14.92
N MET A 52 8.55 -2.06 -15.11
CA MET A 52 8.95 -2.49 -16.46
C MET A 52 7.75 -2.95 -17.28
N ILE A 53 6.83 -3.70 -16.71
CA ILE A 53 5.57 -4.11 -17.36
C ILE A 53 4.68 -2.90 -17.65
N ALA A 54 4.67 -1.91 -16.74
CA ALA A 54 3.91 -0.67 -16.91
C ALA A 54 4.56 0.36 -17.83
N GLY A 55 5.75 0.07 -18.40
CA GLY A 55 6.45 0.95 -19.34
C GLY A 55 7.09 2.20 -18.72
N ILE A 56 7.32 2.19 -17.39
CA ILE A 56 8.04 3.27 -16.69
C ILE A 56 9.55 3.05 -16.78
N TYR A 57 9.98 1.79 -16.68
CA TYR A 57 11.36 1.39 -16.91
C TYR A 57 11.45 0.44 -18.10
N PHE A 58 12.60 0.41 -18.72
CA PHE A 58 12.92 -0.53 -19.79
C PHE A 58 13.87 -1.61 -19.23
N PRO A 59 13.64 -2.91 -19.49
CA PRO A 59 14.56 -3.96 -19.08
C PRO A 59 15.90 -3.80 -19.80
N ASP A 60 17.00 -4.10 -19.12
CA ASP A 60 18.34 -4.07 -19.71
C ASP A 60 18.60 -5.39 -20.46
N GLU A 61 18.01 -6.51 -19.98
CA GLU A 61 18.09 -7.84 -20.59
C GLU A 61 16.75 -8.55 -20.45
N GLY A 62 16.51 -9.56 -21.28
CA GLY A 62 15.30 -10.38 -21.26
C GLY A 62 14.17 -9.80 -22.11
N GLU A 63 13.03 -10.49 -22.09
CA GLU A 63 11.89 -10.17 -22.94
C GLU A 63 10.58 -10.18 -22.13
N ILE A 64 9.63 -9.34 -22.57
CA ILE A 64 8.26 -9.27 -22.04
C ILE A 64 7.32 -9.74 -23.13
N TYR A 65 6.41 -10.64 -22.77
CA TYR A 65 5.36 -11.17 -23.66
C TYR A 65 3.99 -10.75 -23.14
N VAL A 66 3.12 -10.31 -24.06
CA VAL A 66 1.70 -10.12 -23.79
C VAL A 66 0.94 -11.16 -24.63
N GLY A 67 0.30 -12.09 -23.95
CA GLY A 67 -0.12 -13.32 -24.62
C GLY A 67 1.09 -14.11 -25.14
N ASP A 68 1.08 -14.42 -26.45
CA ASP A 68 2.19 -15.15 -27.11
C ASP A 68 3.16 -14.24 -27.86
N GLU A 69 2.94 -12.92 -27.85
CA GLU A 69 3.73 -11.96 -28.62
C GLU A 69 4.80 -11.30 -27.74
N ALA A 70 6.05 -11.34 -28.16
CA ALA A 70 7.12 -10.55 -27.57
C ALA A 70 6.89 -9.05 -27.85
N VAL A 71 6.85 -8.25 -26.81
CA VAL A 71 6.52 -6.82 -26.91
C VAL A 71 7.62 -5.94 -26.36
N THR A 72 7.77 -4.77 -26.96
CA THR A 72 8.67 -3.73 -26.45
C THR A 72 7.82 -2.60 -25.85
N ILE A 73 7.82 -2.47 -24.53
CA ILE A 73 7.06 -1.47 -23.79
C ILE A 73 7.99 -0.30 -23.45
N ARG A 74 7.89 0.82 -24.18
CA ARG A 74 8.78 1.98 -24.02
C ARG A 74 8.16 3.12 -23.23
N SER A 75 6.85 3.06 -23.01
CA SER A 75 6.11 4.10 -22.32
C SER A 75 4.86 3.51 -21.63
N PRO A 76 4.31 4.20 -20.61
CA PRO A 76 3.02 3.82 -20.01
C PRO A 76 1.88 3.81 -21.04
N ARG A 77 2.00 4.54 -22.12
CA ARG A 77 1.04 4.53 -23.20
C ARG A 77 1.08 3.21 -23.96
N ASP A 78 2.28 2.70 -24.29
CA ASP A 78 2.43 1.41 -24.97
C ASP A 78 1.86 0.29 -24.08
N ALA A 79 2.10 0.33 -22.76
CA ALA A 79 1.53 -0.62 -21.81
C ALA A 79 0.00 -0.60 -21.86
N LEU A 80 -0.60 0.59 -21.83
CA LEU A 80 -2.07 0.74 -21.92
C LEU A 80 -2.64 0.27 -23.27
N ASP A 81 -1.94 0.53 -24.36
CA ASP A 81 -2.36 0.10 -25.72
C ASP A 81 -2.28 -1.44 -25.83
N LEU A 82 -1.45 -2.10 -25.02
CA LEU A 82 -1.37 -3.56 -24.86
C LEU A 82 -2.35 -4.10 -23.80
N GLY A 83 -3.21 -3.27 -23.22
CA GLY A 83 -4.18 -3.66 -22.21
C GLY A 83 -3.60 -3.82 -20.81
N ILE A 84 -2.44 -3.24 -20.52
CA ILE A 84 -1.81 -3.26 -19.19
C ILE A 84 -2.09 -1.94 -18.48
N GLY A 85 -2.68 -2.00 -17.29
CA GLY A 85 -2.94 -0.85 -16.45
C GLY A 85 -2.34 -0.99 -15.07
N MET A 86 -1.67 0.06 -14.58
CA MET A 86 -1.09 0.09 -13.24
C MET A 86 -1.72 1.17 -12.39
N ILE A 87 -2.13 0.79 -11.19
CA ILE A 87 -2.64 1.66 -10.14
C ILE A 87 -1.53 1.77 -9.09
N HIS A 88 -1.00 2.99 -8.94
CA HIS A 88 0.10 3.28 -8.04
C HIS A 88 -0.39 3.52 -6.62
N GLN A 89 0.49 3.38 -5.64
CA GLN A 89 0.25 3.69 -4.23
C GLN A 89 -0.20 5.15 -4.02
N HIS A 90 0.28 6.08 -4.84
CA HIS A 90 -0.15 7.49 -4.82
C HIS A 90 -1.05 7.80 -6.01
N PHE A 91 -2.24 8.34 -5.74
CA PHE A 91 -3.23 8.66 -6.76
C PHE A 91 -2.73 9.71 -7.74
N LYS A 92 -2.95 9.44 -9.03
CA LYS A 92 -2.65 10.39 -10.12
C LYS A 92 -3.95 11.05 -10.60
N LEU A 93 -4.61 11.76 -9.67
CA LEU A 93 -5.87 12.45 -9.87
C LEU A 93 -5.70 13.96 -9.78
N VAL A 94 -6.53 14.69 -10.52
CA VAL A 94 -6.61 16.15 -10.44
C VAL A 94 -7.77 16.49 -9.50
N ASP A 95 -7.45 17.05 -8.34
CA ASP A 95 -8.41 17.23 -7.25
C ASP A 95 -9.59 18.14 -7.60
N VAL A 96 -9.38 19.18 -8.38
CA VAL A 96 -10.44 20.15 -8.79
C VAL A 96 -11.37 19.62 -9.87
N PHE A 97 -11.07 18.45 -10.45
CA PHE A 97 -11.88 17.82 -11.49
C PHE A 97 -12.84 16.78 -10.90
N SER A 98 -13.95 16.53 -11.60
CA SER A 98 -14.86 15.43 -11.28
C SER A 98 -14.24 14.07 -11.67
N ALA A 99 -14.88 12.99 -11.22
CA ALA A 99 -14.50 11.64 -11.66
C ALA A 99 -14.52 11.51 -13.18
N THR A 100 -15.62 11.97 -13.83
CA THR A 100 -15.75 11.94 -15.29
C THR A 100 -14.62 12.73 -15.98
N GLU A 101 -14.30 13.93 -15.50
CA GLU A 101 -13.24 14.77 -16.05
C GLU A 101 -11.86 14.10 -15.90
N ASN A 102 -11.58 13.47 -14.76
CA ASN A 102 -10.35 12.70 -14.52
C ASN A 102 -10.22 11.49 -15.46
N ILE A 103 -11.34 10.78 -15.72
CA ILE A 103 -11.36 9.68 -16.69
C ILE A 103 -11.10 10.23 -18.10
N ALA A 104 -11.73 11.35 -18.47
CA ALA A 104 -11.55 11.99 -19.77
C ALA A 104 -10.10 12.42 -20.03
N LEU A 105 -9.39 12.94 -19.03
CA LEU A 105 -7.96 13.28 -19.12
C LEU A 105 -7.09 12.08 -19.47
N SER A 106 -7.49 10.88 -19.09
CA SER A 106 -6.73 9.66 -19.39
C SER A 106 -6.84 9.23 -20.85
N MET A 107 -7.76 9.84 -21.64
CA MET A 107 -7.94 9.52 -23.05
C MET A 107 -6.82 10.15 -23.88
N GLY A 108 -6.22 9.37 -24.77
CA GLY A 108 -5.26 9.90 -25.73
C GLY A 108 -5.95 10.78 -26.78
N GLY A 109 -5.34 11.92 -27.13
CA GLY A 109 -5.90 13.02 -27.92
C GLY A 109 -6.34 12.73 -29.38
N LYS A 110 -6.75 11.50 -29.72
CA LYS A 110 -7.32 11.15 -31.03
C LYS A 110 -8.84 11.11 -31.06
N ASP A 111 -9.49 10.99 -29.88
CA ASP A 111 -10.94 10.96 -29.79
C ASP A 111 -11.51 12.36 -29.58
N LYS A 112 -12.67 12.65 -30.20
CA LYS A 112 -13.41 13.86 -29.89
C LYS A 112 -13.78 13.85 -28.41
N PHE A 113 -13.37 14.91 -27.70
CA PHE A 113 -13.66 15.11 -26.29
C PHE A 113 -15.18 15.27 -26.09
N ASP A 114 -15.83 14.22 -25.59
CA ASP A 114 -17.25 14.19 -25.29
C ASP A 114 -17.44 13.64 -23.86
N LEU A 115 -17.61 14.55 -22.92
CA LEU A 115 -17.81 14.21 -21.50
C LEU A 115 -19.03 13.32 -21.26
N LYS A 116 -20.11 13.51 -22.04
CA LYS A 116 -21.32 12.68 -21.90
C LYS A 116 -21.02 11.23 -22.25
N ARG A 117 -20.32 10.99 -23.36
CA ARG A 117 -19.90 9.65 -23.78
C ARG A 117 -18.96 9.02 -22.75
N VAL A 118 -18.04 9.82 -22.18
CA VAL A 118 -17.13 9.35 -21.12
C VAL A 118 -17.92 8.93 -19.88
N HIS A 119 -18.84 9.78 -19.45
CA HIS A 119 -19.70 9.52 -18.29
C HIS A 119 -20.55 8.25 -18.49
N ASP A 120 -21.20 8.09 -19.65
CA ASP A 120 -22.08 6.94 -19.90
C ASP A 120 -21.27 5.62 -19.94
N LYS A 121 -20.09 5.61 -20.58
CA LYS A 121 -19.20 4.44 -20.57
C LYS A 121 -18.64 4.13 -19.18
N ALA A 122 -18.25 5.16 -18.42
CA ALA A 122 -17.77 4.99 -17.04
C ALA A 122 -18.87 4.46 -16.12
N ARG A 123 -20.11 4.93 -16.30
CA ARG A 123 -21.28 4.41 -15.57
C ARG A 123 -21.49 2.92 -15.85
N ALA A 124 -21.44 2.49 -17.10
CA ALA A 124 -21.58 1.07 -17.46
C ALA A 124 -20.48 0.20 -16.81
N ILE A 125 -19.24 0.72 -16.67
CA ILE A 125 -18.17 0.04 -15.94
C ILE A 125 -18.50 -0.03 -14.44
N CYS A 126 -18.97 1.07 -13.84
CA CYS A 126 -19.36 1.08 -12.44
C CYS A 126 -20.49 0.08 -12.16
N GLU A 127 -21.50 0.03 -13.00
CA GLU A 127 -22.59 -0.93 -12.90
C GLU A 127 -22.11 -2.38 -13.04
N LYS A 128 -21.23 -2.65 -14.03
CA LYS A 128 -20.68 -3.99 -14.28
C LYS A 128 -19.91 -4.57 -13.10
N TYR A 129 -19.12 -3.75 -12.43
CA TYR A 129 -18.25 -4.17 -11.32
C TYR A 129 -18.77 -3.77 -9.94
N GLU A 130 -19.99 -3.25 -9.87
CA GLU A 130 -20.65 -2.81 -8.62
C GLU A 130 -19.89 -1.73 -7.86
N PHE A 131 -19.23 -0.81 -8.58
CA PHE A 131 -18.57 0.33 -7.98
C PHE A 131 -19.58 1.37 -7.49
N ASN A 132 -19.45 1.76 -6.23
CA ASN A 132 -20.20 2.90 -5.69
C ASN A 132 -19.39 4.19 -5.87
N LEU A 133 -19.47 4.81 -7.05
CA LEU A 133 -18.74 6.02 -7.41
C LEU A 133 -19.70 7.03 -8.06
N ASP A 134 -19.82 8.22 -7.47
CA ASP A 134 -20.48 9.34 -8.13
C ASP A 134 -19.53 9.98 -9.15
N LEU A 135 -19.87 9.80 -10.43
CA LEU A 135 -19.07 10.29 -11.55
C LEU A 135 -19.03 11.83 -11.67
N ASN A 136 -19.92 12.54 -10.99
CA ASN A 136 -19.98 14.02 -10.96
C ASN A 136 -19.26 14.62 -9.75
N GLN A 137 -18.96 13.80 -8.72
CA GLN A 137 -18.28 14.24 -7.51
C GLN A 137 -16.87 14.75 -7.83
N LYS A 138 -16.46 15.85 -7.22
CA LYS A 138 -15.09 16.38 -7.33
C LYS A 138 -14.15 15.55 -6.48
N VAL A 139 -12.92 15.35 -6.99
CA VAL A 139 -11.95 14.44 -6.35
C VAL A 139 -11.53 14.92 -4.95
N TYR A 140 -11.47 16.23 -4.70
CA TYR A 140 -11.17 16.75 -3.36
C TYR A 140 -12.24 16.43 -2.30
N GLU A 141 -13.47 16.10 -2.72
CA GLU A 141 -14.57 15.66 -1.83
C GLU A 141 -14.59 14.15 -1.60
N MET A 142 -13.78 13.39 -2.36
CA MET A 142 -13.78 11.94 -2.31
C MET A 142 -12.97 11.40 -1.13
N SER A 143 -13.47 10.33 -0.52
CA SER A 143 -12.69 9.50 0.39
C SER A 143 -11.53 8.82 -0.35
N VAL A 144 -10.55 8.32 0.41
CA VAL A 144 -9.41 7.58 -0.14
C VAL A 144 -9.88 6.35 -0.94
N SER A 145 -10.87 5.63 -0.44
CA SER A 145 -11.47 4.47 -1.10
C SER A 145 -12.14 4.84 -2.43
N GLN A 146 -12.85 5.99 -2.49
CA GLN A 146 -13.45 6.49 -3.72
C GLN A 146 -12.37 6.90 -4.75
N LYS A 147 -11.30 7.56 -4.31
CA LYS A 147 -10.14 7.91 -5.18
C LYS A 147 -9.51 6.67 -5.78
N GLN A 148 -9.35 5.62 -4.99
CA GLN A 148 -8.84 4.34 -5.47
C GLN A 148 -9.77 3.68 -6.48
N THR A 149 -11.07 3.67 -6.20
CA THR A 149 -12.09 3.19 -7.14
C THR A 149 -12.03 3.95 -8.46
N LEU A 150 -11.87 5.27 -8.42
CA LEU A 150 -11.72 6.10 -9.62
C LEU A 150 -10.49 5.72 -10.44
N GLU A 151 -9.34 5.48 -9.80
CA GLU A 151 -8.13 5.02 -10.51
C GLU A 151 -8.37 3.67 -11.22
N ILE A 152 -9.06 2.73 -10.58
CA ILE A 152 -9.44 1.45 -11.19
C ILE A 152 -10.37 1.68 -12.39
N VAL A 153 -11.41 2.50 -12.24
CA VAL A 153 -12.34 2.81 -13.32
C VAL A 153 -11.64 3.48 -14.51
N LYS A 154 -10.67 4.37 -14.28
CA LYS A 154 -9.84 4.99 -15.32
C LYS A 154 -9.11 3.95 -16.17
N VAL A 155 -8.49 2.98 -15.51
CA VAL A 155 -7.72 1.92 -16.17
C VAL A 155 -8.65 0.98 -16.94
N LEU A 156 -9.78 0.58 -16.36
CA LEU A 156 -10.80 -0.25 -17.01
C LEU A 156 -11.47 0.48 -18.19
N TYR A 157 -11.71 1.78 -18.08
CA TYR A 157 -12.25 2.62 -19.16
C TYR A 157 -11.37 2.56 -20.41
N ARG A 158 -10.06 2.47 -20.23
CA ARG A 158 -9.07 2.33 -21.31
C ARG A 158 -8.95 0.91 -21.86
N GLY A 159 -9.68 -0.04 -21.28
CA GLY A 159 -9.75 -1.41 -21.77
C GLY A 159 -8.63 -2.31 -21.21
N ALA A 160 -8.12 -2.05 -20.02
CA ALA A 160 -7.11 -2.90 -19.42
C ALA A 160 -7.67 -4.31 -19.13
N ASP A 161 -6.89 -5.32 -19.53
CA ASP A 161 -7.11 -6.74 -19.26
C ASP A 161 -6.11 -7.30 -18.25
N ILE A 162 -5.00 -6.59 -18.03
CA ILE A 162 -3.98 -6.88 -17.03
C ILE A 162 -3.89 -5.68 -16.09
N LEU A 163 -4.21 -5.91 -14.82
CA LEU A 163 -4.19 -4.86 -13.79
C LEU A 163 -3.06 -5.13 -12.79
N ILE A 164 -2.27 -4.10 -12.52
CA ILE A 164 -1.23 -4.11 -11.49
C ILE A 164 -1.66 -3.16 -10.38
N LEU A 165 -1.78 -3.67 -9.17
CA LEU A 165 -2.19 -2.93 -7.97
C LEU A 165 -1.01 -2.89 -6.99
N ASP A 166 -0.44 -1.70 -6.78
CA ASP A 166 0.71 -1.50 -5.87
C ASP A 166 0.21 -1.01 -4.51
N GLU A 167 0.31 -1.87 -3.48
CA GLU A 167 -0.14 -1.64 -2.10
C GLU A 167 -1.59 -1.10 -2.00
N PRO A 168 -2.59 -1.77 -2.64
CA PRO A 168 -3.91 -1.19 -2.82
C PRO A 168 -4.71 -1.02 -1.52
N THR A 169 -4.29 -1.64 -0.43
CA THR A 169 -5.01 -1.65 0.85
C THR A 169 -4.29 -0.87 1.96
N ALA A 170 -3.20 -0.17 1.62
CA ALA A 170 -2.33 0.49 2.62
C ALA A 170 -3.06 1.49 3.53
N VAL A 171 -4.10 2.15 2.99
CA VAL A 171 -4.86 3.21 3.67
C VAL A 171 -6.36 2.91 3.80
N LEU A 172 -6.77 1.68 3.49
CA LEU A 172 -8.16 1.24 3.55
C LEU A 172 -8.50 0.63 4.92
N THR A 173 -9.73 0.83 5.35
CA THR A 173 -10.31 0.08 6.46
C THR A 173 -10.52 -1.39 6.07
N PRO A 174 -10.67 -2.33 7.03
CA PRO A 174 -10.99 -3.73 6.71
C PRO A 174 -12.25 -3.88 5.84
N GLN A 175 -13.29 -3.09 6.10
CA GLN A 175 -14.53 -3.12 5.33
C GLN A 175 -14.36 -2.63 3.88
N GLU A 176 -13.51 -1.62 3.68
CA GLU A 176 -13.17 -1.12 2.34
C GLU A 176 -12.27 -2.11 1.58
N THR A 177 -11.36 -2.79 2.29
CA THR A 177 -10.52 -3.86 1.75
C THR A 177 -11.37 -5.01 1.20
N GLU A 178 -12.38 -5.47 1.96
CA GLU A 178 -13.28 -6.54 1.48
C GLU A 178 -14.10 -6.13 0.26
N LYS A 179 -14.55 -4.86 0.19
CA LYS A 179 -15.20 -4.33 -1.02
C LYS A 179 -14.26 -4.34 -2.22
N LEU A 180 -13.02 -3.88 -2.05
CA LEU A 180 -12.01 -3.92 -3.10
C LEU A 180 -11.76 -5.36 -3.56
N PHE A 181 -11.64 -6.31 -2.65
CA PHE A 181 -11.43 -7.72 -2.96
C PHE A 181 -12.60 -8.33 -3.71
N SER A 182 -13.84 -7.97 -3.37
CA SER A 182 -15.03 -8.37 -4.13
C SER A 182 -14.93 -7.91 -5.60
N VAL A 183 -14.53 -6.65 -5.81
CA VAL A 183 -14.34 -6.10 -7.16
C VAL A 183 -13.23 -6.85 -7.92
N ILE A 184 -12.11 -7.14 -7.27
CA ILE A 184 -10.99 -7.88 -7.88
C ILE A 184 -11.43 -9.30 -8.27
N ARG A 185 -12.23 -9.98 -7.42
CA ARG A 185 -12.81 -11.29 -7.76
C ARG A 185 -13.74 -11.21 -8.98
N ASN A 186 -14.56 -10.16 -9.09
CA ASN A 186 -15.41 -9.93 -10.25
C ASN A 186 -14.58 -9.69 -11.53
N MET A 187 -13.47 -8.95 -11.45
CA MET A 187 -12.55 -8.76 -12.58
C MET A 187 -11.89 -10.08 -13.01
N LYS A 188 -11.46 -10.90 -12.05
CA LYS A 188 -10.95 -12.24 -12.31
C LYS A 188 -11.99 -13.11 -13.02
N ALA A 189 -13.24 -13.12 -12.54
CA ALA A 189 -14.34 -13.86 -13.15
C ALA A 189 -14.62 -13.39 -14.59
N ASP A 190 -14.36 -12.12 -14.91
CA ASP A 190 -14.41 -11.53 -16.26
C ASP A 190 -13.16 -11.88 -17.12
N GLY A 191 -12.27 -12.74 -16.61
CA GLY A 191 -11.08 -13.22 -17.34
C GLY A 191 -9.88 -12.28 -17.28
N LYS A 192 -9.92 -11.20 -16.50
CA LYS A 192 -8.79 -10.27 -16.33
C LYS A 192 -7.70 -10.89 -15.47
N ALA A 193 -6.44 -10.59 -15.79
CA ALA A 193 -5.30 -10.92 -14.95
C ALA A 193 -5.05 -9.78 -13.95
N VAL A 194 -4.87 -10.11 -12.68
CA VAL A 194 -4.60 -9.13 -11.64
C VAL A 194 -3.31 -9.46 -10.91
N ILE A 195 -2.42 -8.50 -10.78
CA ILE A 195 -1.20 -8.59 -10.00
C ILE A 195 -1.34 -7.67 -8.79
N ILE A 196 -1.20 -8.20 -7.60
CA ILE A 196 -1.28 -7.44 -6.35
C ILE A 196 0.10 -7.44 -5.70
N ILE A 197 0.66 -6.26 -5.46
CA ILE A 197 1.86 -6.08 -4.64
C ILE A 197 1.39 -5.70 -3.25
N THR A 198 1.73 -6.48 -2.24
CA THR A 198 1.44 -6.15 -0.83
C THR A 198 2.43 -6.90 0.07
N HIS A 199 2.58 -6.43 1.29
CA HIS A 199 3.34 -7.11 2.33
C HIS A 199 2.44 -7.76 3.40
N LYS A 200 1.11 -7.65 3.26
CA LYS A 200 0.12 -8.16 4.22
C LYS A 200 -0.26 -9.61 3.87
N LEU A 201 0.37 -10.57 4.54
CA LEU A 201 0.22 -12.00 4.23
C LEU A 201 -1.22 -12.50 4.31
N HIS A 202 -1.99 -12.06 5.32
CA HIS A 202 -3.39 -12.44 5.46
C HIS A 202 -4.26 -11.97 4.27
N GLU A 203 -3.95 -10.80 3.68
CA GLU A 203 -4.63 -10.32 2.48
C GLU A 203 -4.32 -11.20 1.28
N VAL A 204 -3.03 -11.53 1.10
CA VAL A 204 -2.57 -12.43 0.04
C VAL A 204 -3.28 -13.77 0.11
N LEU A 205 -3.32 -14.39 1.28
CA LEU A 205 -3.97 -15.69 1.51
C LEU A 205 -5.48 -15.64 1.26
N SER A 206 -6.12 -14.48 1.38
CA SER A 206 -7.57 -14.31 1.21
C SER A 206 -8.01 -14.06 -0.23
N ILE A 207 -7.12 -13.48 -1.09
CA ILE A 207 -7.54 -12.99 -2.41
C ILE A 207 -6.82 -13.67 -3.58
N SER A 208 -5.55 -14.07 -3.43
CA SER A 208 -4.75 -14.57 -4.55
C SER A 208 -5.00 -16.03 -4.86
N ASP A 209 -4.70 -16.43 -6.10
CA ASP A 209 -4.66 -17.82 -6.53
C ASP A 209 -3.26 -18.42 -6.35
N ARG A 210 -2.25 -17.61 -6.57
CA ARG A 210 -0.84 -17.96 -6.52
C ARG A 210 -0.03 -16.80 -5.98
N VAL A 211 1.04 -17.14 -5.28
CA VAL A 211 1.96 -16.18 -4.66
C VAL A 211 3.33 -16.38 -5.28
N ALA A 212 3.87 -15.33 -5.89
CA ALA A 212 5.24 -15.28 -6.39
C ALA A 212 6.11 -14.47 -5.43
N ILE A 213 7.36 -14.87 -5.25
CA ILE A 213 8.24 -14.27 -4.26
C ILE A 213 9.50 -13.75 -4.93
N LEU A 214 9.79 -12.46 -4.68
CA LEU A 214 11.05 -11.81 -5.02
C LEU A 214 11.88 -11.59 -3.75
N ARG A 215 13.16 -11.94 -3.82
CA ARG A 215 14.12 -11.70 -2.75
C ARG A 215 15.44 -11.20 -3.34
N LYS A 216 15.88 -10.00 -2.90
CA LYS A 216 17.14 -9.36 -3.35
C LYS A 216 17.25 -9.24 -4.88
N GLY A 217 16.13 -8.95 -5.55
CA GLY A 217 16.07 -8.79 -7.01
C GLY A 217 15.90 -10.09 -7.80
N GLU A 218 15.93 -11.25 -7.17
CA GLU A 218 15.81 -12.55 -7.83
C GLU A 218 14.43 -13.18 -7.57
N TYR A 219 13.93 -13.94 -8.52
CA TYR A 219 12.71 -14.73 -8.36
C TYR A 219 13.04 -16.03 -7.61
N VAL A 220 12.46 -16.19 -6.41
CA VAL A 220 12.68 -17.35 -5.55
C VAL A 220 11.81 -18.54 -5.97
N GLY A 221 10.61 -18.26 -6.48
CA GLY A 221 9.62 -19.25 -6.86
C GLY A 221 8.21 -18.77 -6.58
N ASP A 222 7.24 -19.64 -6.85
CA ASP A 222 5.84 -19.40 -6.57
C ASP A 222 5.18 -20.61 -5.90
N ILE A 223 4.04 -20.36 -5.26
CA ILE A 223 3.24 -21.38 -4.59
C ILE A 223 1.76 -21.08 -4.81
N ALA A 224 0.96 -22.13 -5.02
CA ALA A 224 -0.50 -21.98 -5.02
C ALA A 224 -0.98 -21.55 -3.63
N THR A 225 -1.84 -20.53 -3.55
CA THR A 225 -2.28 -19.95 -2.27
C THR A 225 -2.91 -20.98 -1.35
N LYS A 226 -3.63 -21.95 -1.91
CA LYS A 226 -4.22 -23.09 -1.15
C LYS A 226 -3.19 -23.97 -0.41
N ASP A 227 -1.94 -23.96 -0.85
CA ASP A 227 -0.83 -24.76 -0.33
C ASP A 227 0.14 -23.91 0.52
N ALA A 228 -0.21 -22.64 0.75
CA ALA A 228 0.59 -21.65 1.48
C ALA A 228 -0.04 -21.31 2.84
N ASP A 229 0.80 -21.00 3.81
CA ASP A 229 0.47 -20.36 5.07
C ASP A 229 1.44 -19.19 5.34
N GLU A 230 1.16 -18.39 6.36
CA GLU A 230 2.00 -17.22 6.69
C GLU A 230 3.44 -17.61 7.01
N ALA A 231 3.65 -18.73 7.70
CA ALA A 231 4.99 -19.20 8.09
C ALA A 231 5.83 -19.57 6.86
N LYS A 232 5.23 -20.31 5.92
CA LYS A 232 5.89 -20.71 4.67
C LYS A 232 6.18 -19.52 3.75
N LEU A 233 5.23 -18.59 3.63
CA LEU A 233 5.45 -17.35 2.86
C LEU A 233 6.58 -16.52 3.46
N THR A 234 6.60 -16.38 4.79
CA THR A 234 7.68 -15.68 5.52
C THR A 234 9.04 -16.36 5.31
N GLU A 235 9.10 -17.69 5.42
CA GLU A 235 10.33 -18.46 5.17
C GLU A 235 10.84 -18.23 3.72
N MET A 236 9.96 -18.25 2.72
CA MET A 236 10.34 -18.00 1.34
C MET A 236 10.83 -16.55 1.12
N MET A 237 10.21 -15.56 1.79
CA MET A 237 10.58 -14.14 1.67
C MET A 237 11.93 -13.84 2.31
N VAL A 238 12.18 -14.35 3.52
CA VAL A 238 13.38 -14.07 4.31
C VAL A 238 14.50 -15.04 3.94
N GLY A 239 14.16 -16.30 3.63
CA GLY A 239 15.12 -17.37 3.28
C GLY A 239 15.58 -18.21 4.45
N GLU A 240 15.06 -17.94 5.63
CA GLU A 240 15.33 -18.66 6.87
C GLU A 240 14.01 -18.96 7.59
N LYS A 241 13.97 -20.03 8.39
CA LYS A 241 12.83 -20.27 9.26
C LYS A 241 12.76 -19.18 10.31
N VAL A 242 11.69 -18.41 10.27
CA VAL A 242 11.42 -17.36 11.26
C VAL A 242 10.46 -17.92 12.30
N GLU A 243 10.89 -17.99 13.55
CA GLU A 243 9.98 -18.24 14.66
C GLU A 243 9.14 -16.97 14.88
N LEU A 244 7.85 -17.04 14.52
CA LEU A 244 6.91 -15.93 14.68
C LEU A 244 6.50 -15.74 16.15
N ASN A 245 6.70 -16.75 17.01
CA ASN A 245 6.47 -16.67 18.44
C ASN A 245 7.73 -16.15 19.15
N ILE A 246 7.72 -14.87 19.48
CA ILE A 246 8.75 -14.30 20.34
C ILE A 246 8.32 -14.54 21.78
N GLU A 247 9.03 -15.42 22.50
CA GLU A 247 8.89 -15.56 23.94
C GLU A 247 9.36 -14.26 24.60
N ARG A 248 8.44 -13.56 25.25
CA ARG A 248 8.74 -12.35 26.00
C ARG A 248 8.71 -12.72 27.49
N PRO A 249 9.85 -12.63 28.20
CA PRO A 249 9.82 -12.78 29.64
C PRO A 249 8.99 -11.66 30.25
N GLU A 250 8.17 -11.99 31.25
CA GLU A 250 7.48 -10.98 32.02
C GLU A 250 8.48 -10.07 32.73
N PRO A 251 8.23 -8.73 32.73
CA PRO A 251 9.10 -7.80 33.44
C PRO A 251 9.13 -8.13 34.93
N VAL A 252 10.30 -8.29 35.52
CA VAL A 252 10.47 -8.47 36.97
C VAL A 252 10.55 -7.09 37.60
N ASP A 253 9.65 -6.81 38.56
CA ASP A 253 9.56 -5.51 39.27
C ASP A 253 9.56 -4.28 38.33
N PRO A 254 8.52 -4.09 37.52
CA PRO A 254 8.49 -3.03 36.52
C PRO A 254 8.49 -1.64 37.19
N VAL A 255 9.53 -0.88 36.93
CA VAL A 255 9.66 0.52 37.42
C VAL A 255 8.99 1.45 36.42
N LYS A 256 8.20 2.40 36.92
CA LYS A 256 7.60 3.47 36.12
C LYS A 256 8.68 4.22 35.31
N ARG A 257 8.44 4.44 34.01
CA ARG A 257 9.37 5.14 33.10
C ARG A 257 8.76 6.39 32.50
N LEU A 258 7.48 6.37 32.17
CA LEU A 258 6.77 7.52 31.65
C LEU A 258 5.35 7.55 32.23
N GLU A 259 4.91 8.69 32.70
CA GLU A 259 3.55 8.91 33.15
C GLU A 259 2.96 10.11 32.46
N LEU A 260 1.84 9.92 31.81
CA LEU A 260 1.04 10.97 31.22
C LEU A 260 -0.23 11.15 32.02
N SER A 261 -0.59 12.40 32.30
CA SER A 261 -1.81 12.75 33.00
C SER A 261 -2.50 13.92 32.34
N HIS A 262 -3.79 13.77 32.08
CA HIS A 262 -4.66 14.82 31.55
C HIS A 262 -4.14 15.51 30.27
N LEU A 263 -3.59 14.71 29.34
CA LEU A 263 -3.00 15.23 28.12
C LEU A 263 -4.08 15.54 27.10
N THR A 264 -4.30 16.82 26.84
CA THR A 264 -5.21 17.35 25.82
C THR A 264 -4.43 18.17 24.80
N VAL A 265 -4.67 17.91 23.52
CA VAL A 265 -4.02 18.62 22.40
C VAL A 265 -5.08 19.16 21.45
N ARG A 266 -4.88 20.40 20.97
CA ARG A 266 -5.72 21.04 19.96
C ARG A 266 -4.97 21.23 18.65
N SER A 267 -5.71 21.12 17.53
CA SER A 267 -5.19 21.49 16.22
C SER A 267 -4.98 23.01 16.10
N ALA A 268 -4.34 23.45 15.00
CA ALA A 268 -4.17 24.89 14.71
C ALA A 268 -5.51 25.62 14.54
N GLU A 269 -6.58 24.90 14.18
CA GLU A 269 -7.95 25.40 14.04
C GLU A 269 -8.72 25.39 15.38
N GLY A 270 -8.09 25.00 16.48
CA GLY A 270 -8.71 24.94 17.81
C GLY A 270 -9.56 23.71 18.09
N ILE A 271 -9.58 22.71 17.19
CA ILE A 271 -10.32 21.45 17.37
C ILE A 271 -9.53 20.55 18.32
N THR A 272 -10.19 19.95 19.31
CA THR A 272 -9.58 18.94 20.19
C THR A 272 -9.31 17.68 19.39
N VAL A 273 -8.04 17.30 19.25
CA VAL A 273 -7.58 16.13 18.49
C VAL A 273 -7.11 14.99 19.40
N LEU A 274 -6.77 15.33 20.65
CA LEU A 274 -6.51 14.38 21.74
C LEU A 274 -7.16 14.94 23.00
N ASP A 275 -7.98 14.14 23.67
CA ASP A 275 -8.78 14.58 24.82
C ASP A 275 -8.47 13.73 26.06
N ASP A 276 -7.98 14.39 27.11
CA ASP A 276 -7.74 13.84 28.47
C ASP A 276 -7.02 12.47 28.52
N ALA A 277 -6.01 12.28 27.68
CA ALA A 277 -5.27 11.03 27.64
C ALA A 277 -4.36 10.89 28.88
N SER A 278 -4.49 9.74 29.56
CA SER A 278 -3.69 9.43 30.76
C SER A 278 -3.29 7.96 30.73
N PHE A 279 -2.00 7.67 30.91
CA PHE A 279 -1.46 6.29 31.03
C PHE A 279 -0.05 6.30 31.60
N THR A 280 0.41 5.11 31.98
CA THR A 280 1.79 4.92 32.48
C THR A 280 2.49 3.84 31.66
N VAL A 281 3.78 4.03 31.39
CA VAL A 281 4.64 3.03 30.74
C VAL A 281 5.73 2.61 31.71
N TYR A 282 5.97 1.31 31.80
CA TYR A 282 6.92 0.71 32.74
C TYR A 282 8.18 0.22 32.03
N GLY A 283 9.27 0.09 32.80
CA GLY A 283 10.51 -0.50 32.31
C GLY A 283 10.32 -1.98 31.92
N GLY A 284 10.85 -2.36 30.74
CA GLY A 284 10.66 -3.73 30.20
C GLY A 284 9.32 -3.97 29.52
N GLU A 285 8.40 -2.98 29.53
CA GLU A 285 7.11 -3.04 28.86
C GLU A 285 7.19 -2.51 27.43
N ILE A 286 6.39 -3.09 26.53
CA ILE A 286 6.08 -2.53 25.22
C ILE A 286 4.59 -2.16 25.21
N LEU A 287 4.29 -0.87 25.33
CA LEU A 287 2.92 -0.37 25.25
C LEU A 287 2.55 -0.12 23.78
N GLY A 288 1.55 -0.85 23.27
CA GLY A 288 1.00 -0.64 21.94
C GLY A 288 -0.14 0.37 21.95
N ILE A 289 -0.07 1.42 21.13
CA ILE A 289 -1.14 2.42 20.96
C ILE A 289 -1.82 2.17 19.62
N ALA A 290 -3.03 1.62 19.67
CA ALA A 290 -3.83 1.29 18.49
C ALA A 290 -4.92 2.34 18.22
N GLY A 291 -5.22 2.57 16.96
CA GLY A 291 -6.31 3.45 16.53
C GLY A 291 -6.34 3.60 15.00
N ILE A 292 -7.43 4.13 14.48
CA ILE A 292 -7.55 4.50 13.08
C ILE A 292 -6.94 5.89 12.83
N SER A 293 -6.65 6.21 11.57
CA SER A 293 -6.11 7.53 11.19
C SER A 293 -7.02 8.66 11.70
N GLY A 294 -6.41 9.68 12.31
CA GLY A 294 -7.14 10.83 12.88
C GLY A 294 -7.60 10.65 14.34
N ASN A 295 -7.23 9.56 15.01
CA ASN A 295 -7.58 9.34 16.42
C ASN A 295 -6.57 9.94 17.42
N GLY A 296 -5.67 10.81 16.99
CA GLY A 296 -4.78 11.55 17.88
C GLY A 296 -3.46 10.85 18.22
N GLN A 297 -3.14 9.67 17.63
CA GLN A 297 -1.86 8.98 17.90
C GLN A 297 -0.64 9.84 17.52
N LYS A 298 -0.72 10.53 16.37
CA LYS A 298 0.32 11.43 15.92
C LYS A 298 0.52 12.56 16.90
N GLU A 299 -0.55 13.22 17.28
CA GLU A 299 -0.57 14.35 18.20
C GLU A 299 -0.07 13.96 19.60
N LEU A 300 -0.41 12.74 20.05
CA LEU A 300 0.11 12.17 21.28
C LEU A 300 1.64 12.02 21.24
N LEU A 301 2.19 11.43 20.19
CA LEU A 301 3.64 11.28 20.04
C LEU A 301 4.35 12.61 19.90
N GLU A 302 3.78 13.55 19.13
CA GLU A 302 4.31 14.90 18.96
C GLU A 302 4.29 15.70 20.27
N ALA A 303 3.27 15.54 21.11
CA ALA A 303 3.21 16.16 22.43
C ALA A 303 4.28 15.60 23.38
N ILE A 304 4.47 14.27 23.41
CA ILE A 304 5.54 13.63 24.20
C ILE A 304 6.92 14.10 23.72
N ALA A 305 7.11 14.24 22.40
CA ALA A 305 8.36 14.73 21.82
C ALA A 305 8.58 16.27 21.93
N GLY A 306 7.60 17.01 22.47
CA GLY A 306 7.65 18.47 22.58
C GLY A 306 7.47 19.24 21.28
N LEU A 307 6.91 18.58 20.24
CA LEU A 307 6.62 19.18 18.95
C LEU A 307 5.22 19.83 18.89
N GLN A 308 4.31 19.40 19.77
CA GLN A 308 2.97 19.96 19.90
C GLN A 308 2.78 20.56 21.30
N PRO A 309 2.16 21.74 21.43
CA PRO A 309 1.77 22.30 22.72
C PRO A 309 0.60 21.50 23.30
N THR A 310 0.57 21.40 24.61
CA THR A 310 -0.51 20.76 25.38
C THR A 310 -1.35 21.82 26.10
N GLU A 311 -2.60 21.50 26.44
CA GLU A 311 -3.46 22.33 27.28
C GLU A 311 -2.91 22.45 28.71
N SER A 312 -3.34 23.50 29.41
CA SER A 312 -2.97 23.73 30.82
C SER A 312 -3.52 22.60 31.69
N GLY A 313 -2.68 22.08 32.59
CA GLY A 313 -3.04 20.95 33.48
C GLY A 313 -2.51 19.61 33.03
N ALA A 314 -1.99 19.49 31.79
CA ALA A 314 -1.30 18.30 31.33
C ALA A 314 0.02 18.09 32.07
N SER A 315 0.35 16.83 32.38
CA SER A 315 1.65 16.41 32.91
C SER A 315 2.23 15.26 32.11
N ILE A 316 3.52 15.33 31.79
CA ILE A 316 4.29 14.24 31.18
C ILE A 316 5.56 14.08 32.00
N GLU A 317 5.60 13.08 32.86
CA GLU A 317 6.74 12.83 33.76
C GLU A 317 7.58 11.66 33.26
N TYR A 318 8.85 11.91 33.05
CA TYR A 318 9.83 10.90 32.69
C TYR A 318 10.70 10.51 33.89
N PHE A 319 10.76 9.21 34.19
CA PHE A 319 11.53 8.61 35.26
C PHE A 319 12.79 7.98 34.67
N ALA A 320 13.87 8.75 34.58
CA ALA A 320 15.13 8.28 34.06
C ALA A 320 15.74 7.17 34.95
N PRO A 321 16.49 6.20 34.39
CA PRO A 321 17.07 5.09 35.16
C PRO A 321 17.97 5.55 36.30
N ASP A 322 18.67 6.63 36.11
CA ASP A 322 19.74 7.11 37.02
C ASP A 322 19.34 8.40 37.78
N ALA A 323 18.06 8.74 37.84
CA ALA A 323 17.57 9.94 38.50
C ALA A 323 16.59 9.62 39.64
N ASP A 324 16.75 10.28 40.80
CA ASP A 324 15.89 10.12 41.96
C ASP A 324 14.55 10.85 41.81
N THR A 325 14.45 11.80 40.88
CA THR A 325 13.23 12.59 40.66
C THR A 325 12.82 12.59 39.18
N PRO A 326 11.49 12.57 38.91
CA PRO A 326 11.02 12.61 37.54
C PRO A 326 11.31 13.95 36.87
N VAL A 327 11.46 13.93 35.58
CA VAL A 327 11.65 15.10 34.71
C VAL A 327 10.33 15.45 34.05
N GLN A 328 9.77 16.65 34.36
CA GLN A 328 8.59 17.14 33.64
C GLN A 328 8.98 17.53 32.21
N LEU A 329 8.25 17.00 31.22
CA LEU A 329 8.53 17.20 29.80
C LEU A 329 7.67 18.31 29.18
N VAL A 330 6.48 18.60 29.72
CA VAL A 330 5.59 19.64 29.20
C VAL A 330 6.34 21.00 29.16
N GLY A 331 6.29 21.64 27.97
CA GLY A 331 6.97 22.91 27.72
C GLY A 331 8.49 22.83 27.46
N LYS A 332 9.08 21.64 27.48
CA LYS A 332 10.47 21.45 27.06
C LYS A 332 10.60 21.39 25.53
N SER A 333 11.76 21.83 25.04
CA SER A 333 12.05 21.70 23.60
C SER A 333 12.35 20.25 23.23
N PRO A 334 12.09 19.84 21.95
CA PRO A 334 12.40 18.49 21.47
C PRO A 334 13.87 18.09 21.71
N LYS A 335 14.78 19.04 21.61
CA LYS A 335 16.21 18.83 21.91
C LYS A 335 16.42 18.41 23.37
N ALA A 336 15.81 19.14 24.32
CA ALA A 336 15.95 18.87 25.75
C ALA A 336 15.29 17.53 26.14
N ILE A 337 14.18 17.15 25.49
CA ILE A 337 13.51 15.87 25.70
C ILE A 337 14.41 14.72 25.21
N ARG A 338 15.01 14.86 24.03
CA ARG A 338 15.96 13.88 23.51
C ARG A 338 17.22 13.75 24.37
N GLU A 339 17.75 14.87 24.88
CA GLU A 339 18.89 14.87 25.82
C GLU A 339 18.55 14.21 27.17
N ALA A 340 17.27 14.19 27.56
CA ALA A 340 16.79 13.44 28.72
C ALA A 340 16.68 11.91 28.49
N GLY A 341 16.80 11.42 27.24
CA GLY A 341 16.79 9.99 26.89
C GLY A 341 15.52 9.49 26.22
N ILE A 342 14.64 10.38 25.73
CA ILE A 342 13.44 10.00 24.95
C ILE A 342 13.70 10.28 23.46
N HIS A 343 13.56 9.22 22.66
CA HIS A 343 13.87 9.26 21.21
C HIS A 343 12.67 8.89 20.35
#